data_bd11710fb2d31c264fd0539b099080ff
#
_entry.id   bd11710fb2d31c264fd0539b099080ff
#
_cell.length_a   1.000
_cell.length_b   1.000
_cell.length_c   1.000
_cell.angle_alpha   90.00
_cell.angle_beta   90.00
_cell.angle_gamma   90.00
#
_symmetry.space_group_name_H-M   'P 1'
#
loop_
_entity.id
_entity.type
_entity.pdbx_description
1 polymer ?
#
loop_
_entity_poly.entity_id
_entity_poly.type
_entity_poly.pdbx_seq_one_letter_code
_entity_poly.pdbx_strand_id
1 'polypeptide(L)'
;MTRPIHGVRAQAVDQPGQTGRRSPTEPRFELRLAFCEAEFFYSCIHTFMDAEFSSRASARRRYAPRMTSDHRYHRQTLLPGIGERGQDRLRDSTVFIAGCGALGTVAADLLCRAGVGTLVIADRDVVEQTNLQRQTLFTERDAERSVPKAEAARLRLGHANSTVRVRAIVADINAGSIGDLATDCDLLLDGLDNFETRYLLNDFAVSKGIPYIYGAAVSTEGMTMPVLPRGGPRDGARVRWTEAEATPCLRCLFPEPPDPGTTPTCDSAGVLGSATAMVAAHQVTQAIKLLVGESSSVDRTLRSFDLWRNEHRGMATSAAFNPECECCVKAQFEFLDSEVASARMLCGRNAVQIRPGRTSGGFDLDKIERSLAIHGEFKRGAASVRGVLNGERSPSGHPVSMLVFEDGRAIVEGDTDLDWARGVFDRFIGS
;
A
#
# COMPACT_ATOMS: atom_id res chain seq x y z
N MET A 1 17.73 -35.81 -54.58
CA MET A 1 19.16 -35.88 -54.88
C MET A 1 19.93 -35.60 -53.60
N THR A 2 20.46 -36.68 -53.07
CA THR A 2 21.81 -36.96 -52.48
C THR A 2 22.21 -36.10 -51.29
N ARG A 3 22.06 -36.65 -50.11
CA ARG A 3 22.92 -37.45 -49.16
C ARG A 3 24.36 -36.93 -48.95
N PRO A 4 25.02 -37.44 -47.90
CA PRO A 4 25.33 -36.97 -46.52
C PRO A 4 26.86 -37.03 -46.27
N ILE A 5 27.38 -37.02 -45.00
CA ILE A 5 28.49 -37.87 -44.52
C ILE A 5 29.12 -37.33 -43.21
N HIS A 6 29.16 -38.14 -42.24
CA HIS A 6 30.09 -38.82 -41.31
C HIS A 6 30.70 -37.93 -40.18
N GLY A 7 30.77 -38.27 -38.94
CA GLY A 7 30.88 -39.59 -38.27
C GLY A 7 32.34 -39.93 -37.95
N VAL A 8 32.84 -39.75 -36.70
CA VAL A 8 33.97 -40.50 -36.20
C VAL A 8 33.86 -40.80 -34.70
N ARG A 9 34.14 -42.01 -34.41
CA ARG A 9 34.03 -42.85 -33.22
C ARG A 9 35.10 -42.60 -32.16
N ALA A 10 34.73 -43.07 -30.97
CA ALA A 10 35.57 -43.38 -29.83
C ALA A 10 36.68 -44.43 -30.09
N GLN A 11 37.72 -44.36 -29.30
CA GLN A 11 38.51 -45.51 -28.91
C GLN A 11 39.01 -45.42 -27.48
N ALA A 12 38.72 -46.49 -26.73
CA ALA A 12 39.27 -46.81 -25.44
C ALA A 12 40.56 -47.62 -25.63
N VAL A 13 41.54 -47.48 -24.75
CA VAL A 13 42.61 -48.41 -24.55
C VAL A 13 42.91 -48.58 -23.07
N ASP A 14 43.08 -49.85 -22.70
CA ASP A 14 43.19 -50.49 -21.41
C ASP A 14 44.45 -50.19 -20.60
N GLN A 15 44.33 -50.56 -19.33
CA GLN A 15 45.20 -50.65 -18.16
C GLN A 15 46.50 -51.52 -18.40
N PRO A 16 47.38 -51.75 -17.42
CA PRO A 16 47.22 -51.83 -15.95
C PRO A 16 48.47 -51.47 -15.09
N GLY A 17 48.24 -51.37 -13.77
CA GLY A 17 49.30 -51.87 -12.84
C GLY A 17 49.59 -51.08 -11.58
N GLN A 18 49.16 -51.60 -10.45
CA GLN A 18 49.83 -51.83 -9.15
C GLN A 18 49.81 -50.75 -8.05
N THR A 19 49.09 -51.10 -7.03
CA THR A 19 49.39 -51.16 -5.57
C THR A 19 49.83 -49.90 -4.81
N GLY A 20 49.02 -49.52 -3.83
CA GLY A 20 49.41 -48.63 -2.76
C GLY A 20 48.26 -48.25 -1.84
N ARG A 21 48.02 -49.04 -0.80
CA ARG A 21 47.05 -48.70 0.28
C ARG A 21 47.38 -47.37 0.92
N ARG A 22 46.43 -46.42 0.94
CA ARG A 22 46.20 -45.46 2.03
C ARG A 22 44.73 -45.06 2.04
N SER A 23 44.15 -45.17 3.22
CA SER A 23 42.76 -44.80 3.56
C SER A 23 42.43 -43.35 3.25
N PRO A 24 41.21 -43.01 2.80
CA PRO A 24 40.76 -41.63 2.70
C PRO A 24 40.24 -41.20 4.08
N THR A 25 40.90 -40.20 4.67
CA THR A 25 40.32 -39.39 5.74
C THR A 25 39.29 -38.44 5.14
N GLU A 26 38.04 -38.69 5.44
CA GLU A 26 36.96 -37.72 5.25
C GLU A 26 37.29 -36.40 5.97
N PRO A 27 37.10 -35.25 5.34
CA PRO A 27 37.10 -33.99 6.07
C PRO A 27 35.76 -33.87 6.85
N ARG A 28 35.83 -34.16 8.15
CA ARG A 28 34.80 -33.69 9.07
C ARG A 28 34.80 -32.16 9.04
N PHE A 29 33.82 -31.56 8.37
CA PHE A 29 33.43 -30.19 8.59
C PHE A 29 32.82 -30.14 10.00
N GLU A 30 33.63 -29.75 10.97
CA GLU A 30 33.16 -29.48 12.31
C GLU A 30 32.25 -28.23 12.31
N LEU A 31 31.02 -28.44 12.73
CA LEU A 31 30.06 -27.42 13.20
C LEU A 31 30.67 -26.71 14.43
N ARG A 32 31.58 -25.78 14.22
CA ARG A 32 32.15 -24.92 15.29
C ARG A 32 31.98 -23.43 15.04
N LEU A 33 31.06 -23.02 14.16
CA LEU A 33 30.80 -21.59 13.89
C LEU A 33 29.48 -21.05 14.45
N ALA A 34 28.67 -21.87 15.13
CA ALA A 34 27.36 -21.43 15.63
C ALA A 34 27.35 -20.88 17.08
N PHE A 35 28.47 -20.95 17.83
CA PHE A 35 28.49 -20.50 19.22
C PHE A 35 29.22 -19.17 19.46
N CYS A 36 29.99 -18.67 18.50
CA CYS A 36 30.73 -17.42 18.67
C CYS A 36 29.91 -16.16 18.30
N GLU A 37 28.84 -16.32 17.49
CA GLU A 37 27.98 -15.18 17.09
C GLU A 37 26.92 -14.82 18.13
N ALA A 38 26.52 -15.75 18.98
CA ALA A 38 25.53 -15.47 20.03
C ALA A 38 26.08 -14.58 21.16
N GLU A 39 27.35 -14.72 21.52
CA GLU A 39 27.97 -13.86 22.53
C GLU A 39 28.28 -12.45 22.01
N PHE A 40 28.58 -12.33 20.72
CA PHE A 40 28.80 -11.00 20.12
C PHE A 40 27.49 -10.20 19.99
N PHE A 41 26.39 -10.88 19.69
CA PHE A 41 25.06 -10.24 19.65
C PHE A 41 24.58 -9.81 21.05
N TYR A 42 24.84 -10.63 22.07
CA TYR A 42 24.50 -10.30 23.46
C TYR A 42 25.35 -9.16 24.03
N SER A 43 26.63 -9.11 23.68
CA SER A 43 27.55 -8.06 24.11
C SER A 43 27.25 -6.71 23.44
N CYS A 44 26.88 -6.69 22.14
CA CYS A 44 26.50 -5.47 21.45
C CYS A 44 25.20 -4.86 22.00
N ILE A 45 24.21 -5.70 22.34
CA ILE A 45 22.94 -5.23 22.92
C ILE A 45 23.17 -4.66 24.34
N HIS A 46 24.03 -5.29 25.14
CA HIS A 46 24.35 -4.80 26.49
C HIS A 46 25.16 -3.48 26.48
N THR A 47 26.09 -3.35 25.57
CA THR A 47 26.93 -2.11 25.49
C THR A 47 26.15 -0.91 24.98
N PHE A 48 25.12 -1.12 24.14
CA PHE A 48 24.23 -0.04 23.69
C PHE A 48 23.21 0.38 24.77
N MET A 49 22.81 -0.54 25.65
CA MET A 49 21.87 -0.24 26.75
C MET A 49 22.54 0.48 27.93
N ASP A 50 23.82 0.24 28.17
CA ASP A 50 24.55 0.84 29.34
C ASP A 50 25.00 2.28 29.08
N ALA A 51 25.20 2.70 27.85
CA ALA A 51 25.66 4.06 27.52
C ALA A 51 24.58 5.15 27.66
N GLU A 52 23.29 4.81 27.52
CA GLU A 52 22.19 5.77 27.71
C GLU A 52 21.60 5.79 29.12
N PHE A 53 21.90 4.79 29.95
CA PHE A 53 21.30 4.66 31.29
C PHE A 53 22.00 5.47 32.36
N SER A 54 23.24 5.97 32.10
CA SER A 54 24.07 6.64 33.13
C SER A 54 23.81 8.13 33.32
N SER A 55 23.02 8.79 32.48
CA SER A 55 22.84 10.25 32.56
C SER A 55 21.48 10.77 33.06
N ARG A 56 20.55 9.89 33.43
CA ARG A 56 19.19 10.29 33.88
C ARG A 56 18.75 9.69 35.22
N ALA A 57 19.64 9.57 36.17
CA ALA A 57 19.33 9.07 37.50
C ALA A 57 19.03 10.20 38.51
N SER A 58 18.15 11.15 38.19
CA SER A 58 17.61 12.08 39.21
C SER A 58 16.21 12.55 38.81
N ALA A 59 15.20 11.80 39.17
CA ALA A 59 13.82 12.17 39.50
C ALA A 59 12.88 10.97 39.35
N ARG A 60 13.16 9.85 40.03
CA ARG A 60 12.12 8.81 40.17
C ARG A 60 11.07 9.26 41.17
N ARG A 61 10.08 10.04 40.76
CA ARG A 61 8.78 10.00 41.40
C ARG A 61 8.26 8.58 41.25
N ARG A 62 8.09 7.88 42.38
CA ARG A 62 7.44 6.58 42.45
C ARG A 62 5.99 6.74 41.98
N TYR A 63 5.74 6.55 40.71
CA TYR A 63 4.40 6.38 40.18
C TYR A 63 4.02 4.91 40.43
N ALA A 64 3.16 4.67 41.41
CA ALA A 64 2.56 3.36 41.55
C ALA A 64 1.75 3.08 40.27
N PRO A 65 2.05 2.00 39.52
CA PRO A 65 1.27 1.70 38.34
C PRO A 65 -0.18 1.41 38.77
N ARG A 66 -1.10 2.23 38.31
CA ARG A 66 -2.51 1.90 38.32
C ARG A 66 -2.62 0.68 37.39
N MET A 67 -2.69 -0.51 37.95
CA MET A 67 -2.92 -1.75 37.22
C MET A 67 -4.30 -1.70 36.58
N THR A 68 -4.40 -1.04 35.43
CA THR A 68 -5.52 -1.23 34.53
C THR A 68 -5.15 -2.41 33.63
N SER A 69 -5.86 -3.48 33.83
CA SER A 69 -5.63 -4.84 33.38
C SER A 69 -5.87 -5.07 31.90
N ASP A 70 -5.22 -4.36 31.01
CA ASP A 70 -5.20 -4.83 29.63
C ASP A 70 -3.86 -5.52 29.31
N HIS A 71 -3.74 -6.78 29.71
CA HIS A 71 -2.59 -7.64 29.43
C HIS A 71 -2.31 -7.80 27.92
N ARG A 72 -3.27 -7.41 27.08
CA ARG A 72 -3.17 -7.47 25.61
C ARG A 72 -1.98 -6.69 25.08
N TYR A 73 -1.75 -5.48 25.58
CA TYR A 73 -0.72 -4.57 25.09
C TYR A 73 0.57 -4.61 25.91
N HIS A 74 0.69 -5.49 26.89
CA HIS A 74 1.83 -5.52 27.80
C HIS A 74 3.19 -5.55 27.08
N ARG A 75 3.32 -6.42 26.05
CA ARG A 75 4.58 -6.51 25.29
C ARG A 75 4.86 -5.26 24.45
N GLN A 76 3.84 -4.54 24.04
CA GLN A 76 3.94 -3.28 23.29
C GLN A 76 4.31 -2.12 24.22
N THR A 77 3.73 -2.06 25.42
CA THR A 77 4.05 -1.02 26.41
C THR A 77 5.44 -1.15 27.01
N LEU A 78 6.11 -2.30 26.87
CA LEU A 78 7.51 -2.47 27.23
C LEU A 78 8.49 -1.74 26.28
N LEU A 79 8.04 -1.40 25.08
CA LEU A 79 8.87 -0.66 24.12
C LEU A 79 9.05 0.80 24.60
N PRO A 80 10.30 1.29 24.76
CA PRO A 80 10.56 2.64 25.29
C PRO A 80 9.86 3.76 24.51
N GLY A 81 9.73 3.61 23.18
CA GLY A 81 9.05 4.58 22.32
C GLY A 81 7.53 4.57 22.43
N ILE A 82 6.92 3.57 23.09
CA ILE A 82 5.46 3.49 23.27
C ILE A 82 5.10 3.73 24.75
N GLY A 83 5.48 2.82 25.63
CA GLY A 83 5.13 2.90 27.05
C GLY A 83 3.62 2.92 27.29
N GLU A 84 3.20 3.09 28.53
CA GLU A 84 1.77 3.24 28.90
C GLU A 84 1.15 4.50 28.28
N ARG A 85 1.91 5.61 28.25
CA ARG A 85 1.42 6.90 27.70
C ARG A 85 1.20 6.84 26.19
N GLY A 86 2.08 6.15 25.46
CA GLY A 86 1.90 5.94 24.02
C GLY A 86 0.71 5.03 23.73
N GLN A 87 0.48 4.02 24.57
CA GLN A 87 -0.69 3.15 24.45
C GLN A 87 -2.00 3.91 24.70
N ASP A 88 -2.02 4.84 25.67
CA ASP A 88 -3.19 5.70 25.90
C ASP A 88 -3.46 6.61 24.68
N ARG A 89 -2.40 7.19 24.08
CA ARG A 89 -2.53 7.97 22.84
C ARG A 89 -3.06 7.16 21.67
N LEU A 90 -2.59 5.92 21.49
CA LEU A 90 -3.13 5.02 20.45
C LEU A 90 -4.61 4.78 20.65
N ARG A 91 -5.04 4.54 21.89
CA ARG A 91 -6.45 4.31 22.24
C ARG A 91 -7.34 5.52 21.91
N ASP A 92 -6.80 6.73 22.06
CA ASP A 92 -7.53 7.98 21.80
C ASP A 92 -7.49 8.40 20.33
N SER A 93 -6.72 7.72 19.48
CA SER A 93 -6.49 8.11 18.09
C SER A 93 -7.52 7.54 17.14
N THR A 94 -7.76 8.28 16.04
CA THR A 94 -8.59 7.88 14.92
C THR A 94 -7.75 7.88 13.63
N VAL A 95 -7.69 6.74 12.94
CA VAL A 95 -6.96 6.59 11.66
C VAL A 95 -7.96 6.33 10.54
N PHE A 96 -7.83 7.11 9.47
CA PHE A 96 -8.52 6.86 8.20
C PHE A 96 -7.66 5.96 7.31
N ILE A 97 -8.23 4.87 6.84
CA ILE A 97 -7.60 3.94 5.89
C ILE A 97 -8.38 4.05 4.58
N ALA A 98 -7.74 4.62 3.59
CA ALA A 98 -8.29 4.76 2.25
C ALA A 98 -8.02 3.49 1.45
N GLY A 99 -9.08 2.74 1.14
CA GLY A 99 -8.98 1.43 0.50
C GLY A 99 -8.71 0.28 1.48
N CYS A 100 -9.40 -0.82 1.27
CA CYS A 100 -9.27 -2.07 2.05
C CYS A 100 -8.77 -3.22 1.16
N GLY A 101 -7.82 -2.91 0.30
CA GLY A 101 -7.14 -3.85 -0.59
C GLY A 101 -5.95 -4.54 0.07
N ALA A 102 -4.90 -4.82 -0.71
CA ALA A 102 -3.73 -5.57 -0.27
C ALA A 102 -2.91 -4.86 0.83
N LEU A 103 -2.77 -3.53 0.76
CA LEU A 103 -2.12 -2.74 1.80
C LEU A 103 -3.08 -2.48 2.96
N GLY A 104 -4.30 -2.03 2.65
CA GLY A 104 -5.28 -1.61 3.66
C GLY A 104 -5.67 -2.73 4.63
N THR A 105 -5.82 -3.98 4.16
CA THR A 105 -6.15 -5.12 5.04
C THR A 105 -5.05 -5.41 6.04
N VAL A 106 -3.79 -5.41 5.62
CA VAL A 106 -2.64 -5.62 6.51
C VAL A 106 -2.49 -4.46 7.49
N ALA A 107 -2.60 -3.23 7.00
CA ALA A 107 -2.51 -2.04 7.84
C ALA A 107 -3.62 -1.99 8.90
N ALA A 108 -4.86 -2.29 8.51
CA ALA A 108 -6.00 -2.33 9.42
C ALA A 108 -5.83 -3.39 10.52
N ASP A 109 -5.35 -4.60 10.18
CA ASP A 109 -5.08 -5.65 11.17
C ASP A 109 -4.01 -5.23 12.17
N LEU A 110 -2.89 -4.70 11.68
CA LEU A 110 -1.78 -4.26 12.53
C LEU A 110 -2.18 -3.10 13.46
N LEU A 111 -2.88 -2.07 12.96
CA LEU A 111 -3.35 -0.94 13.77
C LEU A 111 -4.42 -1.36 14.78
N CYS A 112 -5.33 -2.25 14.39
CA CYS A 112 -6.33 -2.83 15.28
C CYS A 112 -5.67 -3.59 16.43
N ARG A 113 -4.69 -4.45 16.14
CA ARG A 113 -3.93 -5.20 17.15
C ARG A 113 -3.06 -4.30 18.02
N ALA A 114 -2.54 -3.20 17.48
CA ALA A 114 -1.82 -2.19 18.25
C ALA A 114 -2.72 -1.38 19.19
N GLY A 115 -4.05 -1.44 19.03
CA GLY A 115 -5.01 -0.77 19.90
C GLY A 115 -5.26 0.68 19.56
N VAL A 116 -5.22 1.05 18.28
CA VAL A 116 -5.73 2.34 17.80
C VAL A 116 -7.23 2.39 18.07
N GLY A 117 -7.70 3.45 18.74
CA GLY A 117 -9.05 3.51 19.27
C GLY A 117 -10.16 3.44 18.22
N THR A 118 -9.97 4.14 17.09
CA THR A 118 -10.93 4.12 15.97
C THR A 118 -10.22 3.96 14.64
N LEU A 119 -10.69 3.01 13.83
CA LEU A 119 -10.32 2.85 12.44
C LEU A 119 -11.52 3.20 11.56
N VAL A 120 -11.35 4.17 10.66
CA VAL A 120 -12.33 4.51 9.63
C VAL A 120 -11.83 3.91 8.33
N ILE A 121 -12.53 2.91 7.81
CA ILE A 121 -12.13 2.18 6.60
C ILE A 121 -13.15 2.47 5.51
N ALA A 122 -12.71 3.11 4.44
CA ALA A 122 -13.55 3.39 3.27
C ALA A 122 -13.07 2.58 2.08
N ASP A 123 -13.97 1.82 1.49
CA ASP A 123 -13.75 1.02 0.29
C ASP A 123 -15.09 0.77 -0.41
N ARG A 124 -15.15 0.91 -1.74
CA ARG A 124 -16.36 0.71 -2.53
C ARG A 124 -16.57 -0.71 -3.01
N ASP A 125 -15.49 -1.52 -3.04
CA ASP A 125 -15.47 -2.82 -3.67
C ASP A 125 -16.04 -3.94 -2.79
N VAL A 126 -16.37 -5.05 -3.43
CA VAL A 126 -16.69 -6.33 -2.80
C VAL A 126 -15.48 -7.26 -2.80
N VAL A 127 -15.52 -8.26 -1.94
CA VAL A 127 -14.49 -9.31 -1.89
C VAL A 127 -14.66 -10.24 -3.09
N GLU A 128 -13.56 -10.51 -3.79
CA GLU A 128 -13.47 -11.43 -4.92
C GLU A 128 -12.46 -12.55 -4.64
N GLN A 129 -12.60 -13.69 -5.32
CA GLN A 129 -11.69 -14.83 -5.19
C GLN A 129 -10.24 -14.45 -5.52
N THR A 130 -10.04 -13.60 -6.52
CA THR A 130 -8.74 -13.07 -6.96
C THR A 130 -8.02 -12.21 -5.91
N ASN A 131 -8.75 -11.74 -4.90
CA ASN A 131 -8.22 -10.90 -3.82
C ASN A 131 -7.52 -11.72 -2.73
N LEU A 132 -7.94 -12.97 -2.49
CA LEU A 132 -7.61 -13.76 -1.32
C LEU A 132 -6.12 -14.05 -1.15
N GLN A 133 -5.37 -14.10 -2.25
CA GLN A 133 -3.93 -14.37 -2.21
C GLN A 133 -3.11 -13.23 -1.55
N ARG A 134 -3.67 -12.02 -1.37
CA ARG A 134 -2.97 -10.86 -0.82
C ARG A 134 -3.78 -9.99 0.15
N GLN A 135 -5.11 -10.12 0.20
CA GLN A 135 -5.98 -9.33 1.08
C GLN A 135 -6.34 -10.16 2.32
N THR A 136 -5.54 -10.04 3.35
CA THR A 136 -5.42 -11.00 4.46
C THR A 136 -6.63 -11.07 5.40
N LEU A 137 -7.54 -10.10 5.37
CA LEU A 137 -8.73 -10.07 6.23
C LEU A 137 -9.89 -10.87 5.66
N PHE A 138 -9.84 -11.30 4.39
CA PHE A 138 -10.96 -11.92 3.70
C PHE A 138 -10.83 -13.44 3.60
N THR A 139 -11.96 -14.09 3.40
CA THR A 139 -12.09 -15.55 3.27
C THR A 139 -12.84 -15.90 1.99
N GLU A 140 -12.74 -17.18 1.58
CA GLU A 140 -13.50 -17.72 0.46
C GLU A 140 -15.01 -17.47 0.61
N ARG A 141 -15.53 -17.60 1.84
CA ARG A 141 -16.94 -17.34 2.15
C ARG A 141 -17.33 -15.87 1.91
N ASP A 142 -16.42 -14.93 2.14
CA ASP A 142 -16.68 -13.52 1.86
C ASP A 142 -16.75 -13.27 0.35
N ALA A 143 -15.86 -13.92 -0.41
CA ALA A 143 -15.86 -13.86 -1.88
C ALA A 143 -17.10 -14.52 -2.50
N GLU A 144 -17.50 -15.72 -2.03
CA GLU A 144 -18.71 -16.40 -2.48
C GLU A 144 -19.99 -15.57 -2.31
N ARG A 145 -20.00 -14.69 -1.30
CA ARG A 145 -21.13 -13.83 -0.97
C ARG A 145 -20.99 -12.41 -1.46
N SER A 146 -19.91 -12.08 -2.14
CA SER A 146 -19.59 -10.72 -2.58
C SER A 146 -19.76 -9.69 -1.45
N VAL A 147 -19.23 -10.01 -0.26
CA VAL A 147 -19.35 -9.12 0.90
C VAL A 147 -18.55 -7.85 0.64
N PRO A 148 -19.08 -6.64 0.91
CA PRO A 148 -18.31 -5.41 0.80
C PRO A 148 -17.02 -5.48 1.64
N LYS A 149 -15.87 -5.09 1.04
CA LYS A 149 -14.54 -5.21 1.67
C LYS A 149 -14.49 -4.53 3.04
N ALA A 150 -15.01 -3.30 3.15
CA ALA A 150 -15.03 -2.56 4.41
C ALA A 150 -15.82 -3.30 5.52
N GLU A 151 -16.97 -3.91 5.18
CA GLU A 151 -17.79 -4.65 6.14
C GLU A 151 -17.14 -5.98 6.54
N ALA A 152 -16.56 -6.73 5.60
CA ALA A 152 -15.82 -7.95 5.90
C ALA A 152 -14.65 -7.66 6.84
N ALA A 153 -13.90 -6.58 6.58
CA ALA A 153 -12.82 -6.12 7.44
C ALA A 153 -13.33 -5.76 8.85
N ARG A 154 -14.42 -5.02 8.98
CA ARG A 154 -15.00 -4.63 10.28
C ARG A 154 -15.32 -5.87 11.12
N LEU A 155 -15.96 -6.87 10.55
CA LEU A 155 -16.30 -8.11 11.24
C LEU A 155 -15.05 -8.85 11.72
N ARG A 156 -14.04 -8.99 10.85
CA ARG A 156 -12.80 -9.70 11.19
C ARG A 156 -12.00 -8.98 12.26
N LEU A 157 -11.86 -7.66 12.15
CA LEU A 157 -11.14 -6.83 13.10
C LEU A 157 -11.82 -6.80 14.47
N GLY A 158 -13.15 -6.81 14.51
CA GLY A 158 -13.92 -6.93 15.75
C GLY A 158 -13.65 -8.23 16.51
N HIS A 159 -13.36 -9.34 15.80
CA HIS A 159 -12.91 -10.59 16.42
C HIS A 159 -11.45 -10.53 16.89
N ALA A 160 -10.59 -9.78 16.20
CA ALA A 160 -9.19 -9.62 16.58
C ALA A 160 -9.03 -8.73 17.82
N ASN A 161 -9.79 -7.65 17.90
CA ASN A 161 -9.75 -6.70 19.02
C ASN A 161 -11.08 -5.97 19.20
N SER A 162 -11.88 -6.44 20.13
CA SER A 162 -13.22 -5.89 20.43
C SER A 162 -13.20 -4.50 21.08
N THR A 163 -12.04 -4.00 21.53
CA THR A 163 -11.91 -2.68 22.14
C THR A 163 -11.70 -1.57 21.11
N VAL A 164 -11.37 -1.93 19.87
CA VAL A 164 -11.18 -0.99 18.76
C VAL A 164 -12.49 -0.79 18.03
N ARG A 165 -12.85 0.48 17.83
CA ARG A 165 -14.02 0.86 17.04
C ARG A 165 -13.68 0.87 15.55
N VAL A 166 -14.31 0.01 14.76
CA VAL A 166 -14.16 0.00 13.30
C VAL A 166 -15.42 0.58 12.66
N ARG A 167 -15.25 1.70 11.95
CA ARG A 167 -16.27 2.33 11.10
C ARG A 167 -16.02 1.88 9.67
N ALA A 168 -16.83 0.94 9.19
CA ALA A 168 -16.81 0.52 7.78
C ALA A 168 -17.69 1.46 6.96
N ILE A 169 -17.17 1.95 5.85
CA ILE A 169 -17.88 2.83 4.94
C ILE A 169 -17.74 2.26 3.53
N VAL A 170 -18.86 1.80 2.99
CA VAL A 170 -18.93 1.30 1.62
C VAL A 170 -19.24 2.49 0.71
N ALA A 171 -18.20 3.14 0.23
CA ALA A 171 -18.33 4.33 -0.60
C ALA A 171 -17.06 4.59 -1.41
N ASP A 172 -17.22 5.30 -2.50
CA ASP A 172 -16.12 5.86 -3.28
C ASP A 172 -15.48 7.05 -2.55
N ILE A 173 -14.14 7.11 -2.60
CA ILE A 173 -13.36 8.21 -2.04
C ILE A 173 -13.08 9.20 -3.16
N ASN A 174 -13.76 10.33 -3.12
CA ASN A 174 -13.64 11.39 -4.12
C ASN A 174 -13.69 12.78 -3.48
N ALA A 175 -13.50 13.84 -4.27
CA ALA A 175 -13.46 15.22 -3.78
C ALA A 175 -14.73 15.62 -2.98
N GLY A 176 -15.90 15.09 -3.33
CA GLY A 176 -17.15 15.35 -2.63
C GLY A 176 -17.31 14.60 -1.30
N SER A 177 -16.65 13.44 -1.14
CA SER A 177 -16.83 12.58 0.03
C SER A 177 -15.71 12.67 1.07
N ILE A 178 -14.48 12.99 0.66
CA ILE A 178 -13.29 12.91 1.52
C ILE A 178 -13.39 13.77 2.77
N GLY A 179 -14.04 14.94 2.68
CA GLY A 179 -14.28 15.84 3.80
C GLY A 179 -15.06 15.17 4.94
N ASP A 180 -16.17 14.52 4.61
CA ASP A 180 -17.03 13.83 5.59
C ASP A 180 -16.39 12.54 6.12
N LEU A 181 -15.57 11.87 5.28
CA LEU A 181 -14.91 10.61 5.64
C LEU A 181 -13.75 10.80 6.62
N ALA A 182 -12.92 11.82 6.43
CA ALA A 182 -11.59 11.90 7.04
C ALA A 182 -11.29 13.14 7.87
N THR A 183 -12.18 14.15 7.93
CA THR A 183 -11.91 15.43 8.63
C THR A 183 -11.56 15.24 10.12
N ASP A 184 -12.18 14.30 10.80
CA ASP A 184 -11.98 14.06 12.23
C ASP A 184 -10.85 13.06 12.53
N CYS A 185 -10.13 12.61 11.51
CA CYS A 185 -9.06 11.64 11.68
C CYS A 185 -7.74 12.33 12.05
N ASP A 186 -6.93 11.64 12.84
CA ASP A 186 -5.62 12.11 13.29
C ASP A 186 -4.52 11.78 12.27
N LEU A 187 -4.77 10.81 11.37
CA LEU A 187 -3.82 10.34 10.38
C LEU A 187 -4.56 9.67 9.21
N LEU A 188 -4.04 9.87 7.99
CA LEU A 188 -4.51 9.20 6.77
C LEU A 188 -3.50 8.13 6.35
N LEU A 189 -3.99 6.94 5.98
CA LEU A 189 -3.17 5.83 5.51
C LEU A 189 -3.62 5.37 4.13
N ASP A 190 -2.67 5.25 3.21
CA ASP A 190 -2.87 4.86 1.81
C ASP A 190 -2.96 3.34 1.67
N GLY A 191 -4.12 2.84 1.32
CA GLY A 191 -4.38 1.45 0.95
C GLY A 191 -4.84 1.30 -0.50
N LEU A 192 -4.63 2.34 -1.32
CA LEU A 192 -5.18 2.49 -2.67
C LEU A 192 -4.34 1.81 -3.74
N ASP A 193 -4.96 1.60 -4.88
CA ASP A 193 -4.38 1.05 -6.10
C ASP A 193 -4.46 2.01 -7.31
N ASN A 194 -5.05 3.19 -7.13
CA ASN A 194 -5.18 4.20 -8.18
C ASN A 194 -4.54 5.55 -7.80
N PHE A 195 -4.12 6.29 -8.81
CA PHE A 195 -3.40 7.56 -8.62
C PHE A 195 -4.35 8.73 -8.31
N GLU A 196 -5.51 8.81 -8.91
CA GLU A 196 -6.47 9.92 -8.73
C GLU A 196 -6.80 10.13 -7.23
N THR A 197 -7.24 9.06 -6.57
CA THR A 197 -7.58 9.11 -5.14
C THR A 197 -6.33 9.36 -4.28
N ARG A 198 -5.16 8.90 -4.70
CA ARG A 198 -3.90 9.14 -3.99
C ARG A 198 -3.49 10.61 -4.00
N TYR A 199 -3.64 11.28 -5.13
CA TYR A 199 -3.41 12.73 -5.24
C TYR A 199 -4.47 13.53 -4.47
N LEU A 200 -5.71 13.08 -4.48
CA LEU A 200 -6.78 13.64 -3.64
C LEU A 200 -6.43 13.55 -2.14
N LEU A 201 -5.96 12.40 -1.67
CA LEU A 201 -5.51 12.25 -0.28
C LEU A 201 -4.37 13.18 0.07
N ASN A 202 -3.40 13.35 -0.84
CA ASN A 202 -2.30 14.30 -0.66
C ASN A 202 -2.81 15.74 -0.52
N ASP A 203 -3.66 16.18 -1.43
CA ASP A 203 -4.21 17.54 -1.42
C ASP A 203 -5.04 17.77 -0.17
N PHE A 204 -5.88 16.79 0.22
CA PHE A 204 -6.66 16.86 1.45
C PHE A 204 -5.76 16.91 2.70
N ALA A 205 -4.73 16.04 2.78
CA ALA A 205 -3.79 16.02 3.90
C ALA A 205 -3.08 17.36 4.08
N VAL A 206 -2.59 17.94 2.99
CA VAL A 206 -1.89 19.23 2.99
C VAL A 206 -2.85 20.35 3.35
N SER A 207 -4.05 20.41 2.75
CA SER A 207 -5.05 21.46 3.01
C SER A 207 -5.54 21.48 4.47
N LYS A 208 -5.57 20.31 5.12
CA LYS A 208 -6.07 20.14 6.49
C LYS A 208 -4.97 20.04 7.56
N GLY A 209 -3.68 20.00 7.17
CA GLY A 209 -2.60 19.79 8.13
C GLY A 209 -2.74 18.45 8.87
N ILE A 210 -3.08 17.38 8.15
CA ILE A 210 -3.20 16.01 8.66
C ILE A 210 -2.04 15.17 8.10
N PRO A 211 -1.32 14.38 8.91
CA PRO A 211 -0.27 13.52 8.39
C PRO A 211 -0.87 12.42 7.51
N TYR A 212 -0.19 12.13 6.41
CA TYR A 212 -0.57 11.11 5.44
C TYR A 212 0.60 10.14 5.22
N ILE A 213 0.34 8.84 5.28
CA ILE A 213 1.36 7.84 4.99
C ILE A 213 1.09 7.22 3.64
N TYR A 214 1.84 7.68 2.64
CA TYR A 214 1.82 7.14 1.28
C TYR A 214 2.31 5.70 1.23
N GLY A 215 1.68 4.87 0.41
CA GLY A 215 2.09 3.51 0.12
C GLY A 215 1.64 3.05 -1.25
N ALA A 216 2.52 2.37 -1.97
CA ALA A 216 2.23 1.76 -3.26
C ALA A 216 2.95 0.42 -3.37
N ALA A 217 2.34 -0.53 -4.07
CA ALA A 217 2.98 -1.80 -4.41
C ALA A 217 2.48 -2.30 -5.77
N VAL A 218 3.39 -2.79 -6.60
CA VAL A 218 3.11 -3.42 -7.88
C VAL A 218 4.18 -4.47 -8.17
N SER A 219 3.82 -5.59 -8.76
CA SER A 219 4.73 -6.70 -9.02
C SER A 219 5.44 -7.18 -7.72
N THR A 220 6.75 -7.12 -7.66
CA THR A 220 7.57 -7.45 -6.49
C THR A 220 8.06 -6.24 -5.73
N GLU A 221 7.68 -5.05 -6.22
CA GLU A 221 8.16 -3.77 -5.73
C GLU A 221 7.13 -3.10 -4.82
N GLY A 222 7.63 -2.30 -3.90
CA GLY A 222 6.83 -1.48 -3.03
C GLY A 222 7.51 -0.17 -2.69
N MET A 223 6.72 0.85 -2.37
CA MET A 223 7.19 2.19 -2.04
C MET A 223 6.35 2.79 -0.92
N THR A 224 6.99 3.55 -0.02
CA THR A 224 6.26 4.24 1.06
C THR A 224 7.02 5.46 1.56
N MET A 225 6.28 6.46 2.02
CA MET A 225 6.82 7.70 2.59
C MET A 225 5.76 8.36 3.49
N PRO A 226 6.13 8.88 4.66
CA PRO A 226 5.25 9.79 5.38
C PRO A 226 5.22 11.17 4.72
N VAL A 227 4.05 11.77 4.61
CA VAL A 227 3.82 13.15 4.26
C VAL A 227 3.40 13.89 5.51
N LEU A 228 4.28 14.76 6.00
CA LEU A 228 4.05 15.67 7.11
C LEU A 228 3.94 17.08 6.54
N PRO A 229 2.73 17.63 6.38
CA PRO A 229 2.53 18.90 5.71
C PRO A 229 3.34 20.06 6.28
N ARG A 230 3.88 20.93 5.44
CA ARG A 230 4.47 22.19 5.83
C ARG A 230 3.41 23.10 6.46
N GLY A 231 3.83 24.00 7.35
CA GLY A 231 2.91 24.79 8.15
C GLY A 231 2.46 24.10 9.43
N GLY A 232 2.86 22.84 9.62
CA GLY A 232 2.60 22.06 10.83
C GLY A 232 1.20 21.44 10.91
N PRO A 233 0.87 20.82 12.05
CA PRO A 233 -0.42 20.21 12.27
C PRO A 233 -1.52 21.27 12.47
N ARG A 234 -2.75 20.90 12.08
CA ARG A 234 -3.93 21.73 12.35
C ARG A 234 -4.09 22.06 13.85
N ASP A 235 -4.78 23.14 14.15
CA ASP A 235 -5.11 23.49 15.52
C ASP A 235 -5.89 22.37 16.22
N GLY A 236 -5.52 22.09 17.47
CA GLY A 236 -6.15 21.02 18.25
C GLY A 236 -5.76 19.60 17.85
N ALA A 237 -4.90 19.38 16.83
CA ALA A 237 -4.48 18.04 16.41
C ALA A 237 -3.78 17.27 17.55
N ARG A 238 -4.05 15.96 17.63
CA ARG A 238 -3.35 15.06 18.57
C ARG A 238 -1.96 14.72 18.09
N VAL A 239 -1.79 14.50 16.78
CA VAL A 239 -0.49 14.28 16.16
C VAL A 239 0.21 15.60 15.95
N ARG A 240 1.45 15.68 16.40
CA ARG A 240 2.28 16.89 16.35
C ARG A 240 3.61 16.62 15.67
N TRP A 241 4.05 17.56 14.86
CA TRP A 241 5.39 17.61 14.29
C TRP A 241 5.82 19.08 14.17
N THR A 242 7.11 19.31 14.03
CA THR A 242 7.68 20.65 13.83
C THR A 242 7.88 20.93 12.34
N GLU A 243 8.08 22.17 11.97
CA GLU A 243 8.43 22.52 10.57
C GLU A 243 9.73 21.85 10.10
N ALA A 244 10.69 21.65 11.00
CA ALA A 244 11.92 20.92 10.68
C ALA A 244 11.72 19.42 10.44
N GLU A 245 10.57 18.88 10.86
CA GLU A 245 10.17 17.49 10.64
C GLU A 245 9.25 17.36 9.42
N ALA A 246 8.80 18.46 8.83
CA ALA A 246 7.96 18.43 7.64
C ALA A 246 8.67 17.71 6.48
N THR A 247 7.87 17.04 5.65
CA THR A 247 8.36 16.33 4.46
C THR A 247 7.80 16.96 3.20
N PRO A 248 8.42 16.75 2.04
CA PRO A 248 7.77 17.04 0.77
C PRO A 248 6.43 16.35 0.68
N CYS A 249 5.44 16.99 0.10
CA CYS A 249 4.19 16.32 -0.25
C CYS A 249 4.39 15.40 -1.46
N LEU A 250 3.42 14.55 -1.77
CA LEU A 250 3.51 13.64 -2.90
C LEU A 250 3.79 14.37 -4.22
N ARG A 251 3.16 15.53 -4.43
CA ARG A 251 3.33 16.36 -5.63
C ARG A 251 4.68 17.07 -5.73
N CYS A 252 5.46 17.14 -4.67
CA CYS A 252 6.85 17.59 -4.77
C CYS A 252 7.73 16.56 -5.49
N LEU A 253 7.47 15.26 -5.28
CA LEU A 253 8.23 14.16 -5.86
C LEU A 253 7.65 13.71 -7.20
N PHE A 254 6.33 13.71 -7.30
CA PHE A 254 5.55 13.29 -8.46
C PHE A 254 4.56 14.42 -8.77
N PRO A 255 4.95 15.44 -9.55
CA PRO A 255 4.11 16.63 -9.77
C PRO A 255 2.74 16.32 -10.35
N GLU A 256 2.68 15.33 -11.24
CA GLU A 256 1.47 14.88 -11.92
C GLU A 256 1.32 13.37 -11.83
N PRO A 257 0.08 12.84 -11.82
CA PRO A 257 -0.14 11.41 -11.94
C PRO A 257 0.37 10.94 -13.32
N PRO A 258 0.83 9.69 -13.40
CA PRO A 258 1.20 9.12 -14.69
C PRO A 258 -0.01 9.08 -15.61
N ASP A 259 0.25 9.23 -16.93
CA ASP A 259 -0.81 9.11 -17.93
C ASP A 259 -1.52 7.75 -17.81
N PRO A 260 -2.84 7.71 -17.91
CA PRO A 260 -3.61 6.47 -17.85
C PRO A 260 -3.09 5.40 -18.82
N GLY A 261 -3.00 4.17 -18.36
CA GLY A 261 -2.51 3.04 -19.14
C GLY A 261 -0.99 3.02 -19.40
N THR A 262 -0.23 3.95 -18.84
CA THR A 262 1.24 3.98 -19.02
C THR A 262 2.01 3.26 -17.94
N THR A 263 1.42 3.12 -16.75
CA THR A 263 2.03 2.41 -15.62
C THR A 263 1.37 1.05 -15.42
N PRO A 264 2.17 0.03 -15.03
CA PRO A 264 1.62 -1.25 -14.66
C PRO A 264 0.69 -1.11 -13.44
N THR A 265 -0.48 -1.75 -13.49
CA THR A 265 -1.39 -1.92 -12.36
C THR A 265 -1.18 -3.28 -11.68
N CYS A 266 -1.75 -3.49 -10.50
CA CYS A 266 -1.72 -4.80 -9.84
C CYS A 266 -2.37 -5.89 -10.71
N ASP A 267 -3.35 -5.54 -11.54
CA ASP A 267 -4.06 -6.48 -12.42
C ASP A 267 -3.28 -6.78 -13.70
N SER A 268 -2.50 -5.83 -14.23
CA SER A 268 -1.71 -6.03 -15.45
C SER A 268 -0.32 -6.66 -15.19
N ALA A 269 0.34 -6.32 -14.08
CA ALA A 269 1.67 -6.80 -13.74
C ALA A 269 1.68 -7.82 -12.59
N GLY A 270 0.54 -8.06 -11.97
CA GLY A 270 0.45 -8.84 -10.74
C GLY A 270 1.02 -8.11 -9.53
N VAL A 271 0.88 -8.71 -8.36
CA VAL A 271 1.49 -8.19 -7.13
C VAL A 271 1.78 -9.30 -6.14
N LEU A 272 2.97 -9.27 -5.58
CA LEU A 272 3.41 -10.20 -4.55
C LEU A 272 2.83 -9.79 -3.19
N GLY A 273 2.06 -10.68 -2.53
CA GLY A 273 1.42 -10.37 -1.26
C GLY A 273 2.39 -9.99 -0.14
N SER A 274 3.60 -10.56 -0.12
CA SER A 274 4.64 -10.14 0.83
C SER A 274 5.17 -8.73 0.57
N ALA A 275 5.19 -8.25 -0.69
CA ALA A 275 5.59 -6.89 -1.00
C ALA A 275 4.57 -5.88 -0.46
N THR A 276 3.27 -6.14 -0.64
CA THR A 276 2.21 -5.31 -0.06
C THR A 276 2.25 -5.33 1.47
N ALA A 277 2.47 -6.51 2.08
CA ALA A 277 2.59 -6.63 3.53
C ALA A 277 3.79 -5.85 4.10
N MET A 278 4.92 -5.84 3.40
CA MET A 278 6.12 -5.08 3.79
C MET A 278 5.85 -3.57 3.78
N VAL A 279 5.24 -3.06 2.71
CA VAL A 279 4.84 -1.65 2.60
C VAL A 279 3.89 -1.28 3.73
N ALA A 280 2.81 -2.06 3.94
CA ALA A 280 1.83 -1.81 4.98
C ALA A 280 2.44 -1.83 6.39
N ALA A 281 3.33 -2.79 6.68
CA ALA A 281 4.04 -2.86 7.95
C ALA A 281 4.92 -1.62 8.20
N HIS A 282 5.59 -1.13 7.15
CA HIS A 282 6.37 0.09 7.23
C HIS A 282 5.48 1.32 7.46
N GLN A 283 4.37 1.45 6.69
CA GLN A 283 3.38 2.52 6.88
C GLN A 283 2.85 2.54 8.32
N VAL A 284 2.44 1.40 8.85
CA VAL A 284 1.91 1.27 10.21
C VAL A 284 2.95 1.64 11.26
N THR A 285 4.21 1.27 11.05
CA THR A 285 5.29 1.65 11.97
C THR A 285 5.44 3.19 12.05
N GLN A 286 5.42 3.89 10.91
CA GLN A 286 5.48 5.35 10.92
C GLN A 286 4.21 5.97 11.52
N ALA A 287 3.04 5.40 11.23
CA ALA A 287 1.77 5.81 11.84
C ALA A 287 1.80 5.69 13.37
N ILE A 288 2.24 4.56 13.91
CA ILE A 288 2.36 4.36 15.36
C ILE A 288 3.31 5.40 15.99
N LYS A 289 4.50 5.66 15.40
CA LYS A 289 5.42 6.69 15.90
C LYS A 289 4.75 8.07 15.99
N LEU A 290 4.01 8.46 14.97
CA LEU A 290 3.27 9.73 14.98
C LEU A 290 2.18 9.75 16.05
N LEU A 291 1.38 8.70 16.14
CA LEU A 291 0.26 8.61 17.08
C LEU A 291 0.71 8.60 18.54
N VAL A 292 1.83 7.94 18.86
CA VAL A 292 2.38 7.92 20.23
C VAL A 292 3.14 9.22 20.57
N GLY A 293 3.41 10.08 19.57
CA GLY A 293 4.06 11.38 19.75
C GLY A 293 5.57 11.35 19.61
N GLU A 294 6.12 10.35 18.92
CA GLU A 294 7.54 10.19 18.61
C GLU A 294 7.86 10.66 17.19
N SER A 295 7.41 11.88 16.82
CA SER A 295 7.58 12.44 15.47
C SER A 295 9.04 12.53 15.02
N SER A 296 9.95 12.79 15.95
CA SER A 296 11.38 12.83 15.67
C SER A 296 11.97 11.48 15.22
N SER A 297 11.31 10.37 15.57
CA SER A 297 11.72 9.02 15.21
C SER A 297 11.14 8.55 13.87
N VAL A 298 10.30 9.36 13.21
CA VAL A 298 9.68 9.02 11.92
C VAL A 298 10.75 8.96 10.83
N ASP A 299 10.72 7.89 10.04
CA ASP A 299 11.58 7.78 8.86
C ASP A 299 11.05 8.64 7.73
N ARG A 300 11.67 9.78 7.49
CA ARG A 300 11.28 10.79 6.49
C ARG A 300 11.93 10.55 5.12
N THR A 301 12.29 9.32 4.82
CA THR A 301 12.82 8.94 3.50
C THR A 301 11.72 8.32 2.64
N LEU A 302 11.85 8.47 1.34
CA LEU A 302 11.11 7.63 0.40
C LEU A 302 11.77 6.26 0.37
N ARG A 303 11.11 5.26 0.93
CA ARG A 303 11.56 3.87 0.91
C ARG A 303 11.03 3.16 -0.30
N SER A 304 11.88 2.41 -0.97
CA SER A 304 11.48 1.47 -2.01
C SER A 304 12.09 0.10 -1.75
N PHE A 305 11.32 -0.93 -2.12
CA PHE A 305 11.67 -2.33 -1.91
C PHE A 305 11.44 -3.09 -3.21
N ASP A 306 12.37 -3.98 -3.59
CA ASP A 306 12.11 -5.08 -4.52
C ASP A 306 12.44 -6.38 -3.80
N LEU A 307 11.40 -7.07 -3.33
CA LEU A 307 11.59 -8.27 -2.50
C LEU A 307 12.10 -9.47 -3.28
N TRP A 308 11.84 -9.52 -4.58
CA TRP A 308 12.34 -10.62 -5.41
C TRP A 308 13.83 -10.51 -5.67
N ARG A 309 14.33 -9.27 -5.80
CA ARG A 309 15.74 -8.97 -5.98
C ARG A 309 16.51 -8.75 -4.69
N ASN A 310 15.80 -8.73 -3.53
CA ASN A 310 16.37 -8.39 -2.21
C ASN A 310 16.97 -6.97 -2.18
N GLU A 311 16.36 -6.04 -2.90
CA GLU A 311 16.81 -4.65 -2.94
C GLU A 311 15.98 -3.79 -1.99
N HIS A 312 16.69 -2.94 -1.23
CA HIS A 312 16.10 -1.96 -0.33
C HIS A 312 16.80 -0.62 -0.55
N ARG A 313 16.03 0.40 -0.89
CA ARG A 313 16.57 1.74 -1.17
C ARG A 313 15.85 2.76 -0.29
N GLY A 314 16.61 3.78 0.14
CA GLY A 314 16.07 4.93 0.83
C GLY A 314 16.61 6.20 0.20
N MET A 315 15.70 7.08 -0.22
CA MET A 315 16.04 8.39 -0.75
C MET A 315 15.66 9.46 0.29
N ALA A 316 16.65 10.24 0.72
CA ALA A 316 16.37 11.37 1.60
C ALA A 316 15.50 12.39 0.89
N THR A 317 14.37 12.76 1.50
CA THR A 317 13.38 13.63 0.87
C THR A 317 13.61 15.12 1.12
N SER A 318 14.52 15.47 2.05
CA SER A 318 14.78 16.88 2.42
C SER A 318 15.18 17.77 1.24
N ALA A 319 15.89 17.22 0.26
CA ALA A 319 16.28 17.94 -0.96
C ALA A 319 15.21 17.91 -2.07
N ALA A 320 14.12 17.20 -1.86
CA ALA A 320 13.05 17.01 -2.84
C ALA A 320 11.88 18.00 -2.68
N PHE A 321 11.98 18.97 -1.78
CA PHE A 321 11.02 20.06 -1.73
C PHE A 321 11.05 20.86 -3.05
N ASN A 322 9.92 20.87 -3.74
CA ASN A 322 9.76 21.69 -4.92
C ASN A 322 9.28 23.08 -4.51
N PRO A 323 10.08 24.16 -4.74
CA PRO A 323 9.70 25.54 -4.37
C PRO A 323 8.51 26.04 -5.19
N GLU A 324 8.21 25.41 -6.33
CA GLU A 324 7.09 25.75 -7.20
C GLU A 324 5.92 24.74 -7.08
N CYS A 325 5.91 23.91 -6.03
CA CYS A 325 4.86 22.90 -5.86
C CYS A 325 3.46 23.53 -5.79
N GLU A 326 2.59 23.12 -6.70
CA GLU A 326 1.20 23.62 -6.76
C GLU A 326 0.45 23.34 -5.45
N CYS A 327 0.62 22.16 -4.87
CA CYS A 327 -0.09 21.73 -3.66
C CYS A 327 0.46 22.41 -2.39
N CYS A 328 1.69 22.08 -1.95
CA CYS A 328 2.15 22.46 -0.61
C CYS A 328 2.79 23.85 -0.54
N VAL A 329 3.07 24.52 -1.68
CA VAL A 329 3.62 25.88 -1.74
C VAL A 329 2.57 26.86 -2.20
N LYS A 330 1.90 26.60 -3.33
CA LYS A 330 0.91 27.51 -3.92
C LYS A 330 -0.51 27.30 -3.34
N ALA A 331 -0.71 26.26 -2.53
CA ALA A 331 -2.00 25.87 -1.94
C ALA A 331 -3.11 25.69 -3.01
N GLN A 332 -2.75 25.18 -4.18
CA GLN A 332 -3.69 24.82 -5.23
C GLN A 332 -4.01 23.33 -5.12
N PHE A 333 -5.20 23.03 -4.63
CA PHE A 333 -5.65 21.65 -4.32
C PHE A 333 -6.52 21.11 -5.45
N GLU A 334 -5.93 20.98 -6.62
CA GLU A 334 -6.65 20.66 -7.86
C GLU A 334 -7.47 19.38 -7.80
N PHE A 335 -6.95 18.34 -7.09
CA PHE A 335 -7.67 17.06 -6.94
C PHE A 335 -8.79 17.14 -5.90
N LEU A 336 -8.69 18.07 -4.96
CA LEU A 336 -9.73 18.34 -3.96
C LEU A 336 -10.82 19.26 -4.52
N ASP A 337 -10.44 20.22 -5.38
CA ASP A 337 -11.34 21.19 -6.00
C ASP A 337 -11.91 20.68 -7.34
N SER A 338 -11.46 19.52 -7.82
CA SER A 338 -11.94 18.94 -9.07
C SER A 338 -13.43 18.63 -8.99
N GLU A 339 -14.16 18.96 -10.06
CA GLU A 339 -15.48 18.39 -10.24
C GLU A 339 -15.34 16.87 -10.19
N VAL A 340 -16.13 16.22 -9.31
CA VAL A 340 -16.15 14.77 -9.14
C VAL A 340 -16.20 14.13 -10.52
N ALA A 341 -15.23 13.25 -10.82
CA ALA A 341 -15.20 12.48 -12.04
C ALA A 341 -16.61 11.95 -12.32
N SER A 342 -17.23 12.43 -13.39
CA SER A 342 -18.66 12.21 -13.59
C SER A 342 -18.88 10.84 -14.24
N ALA A 343 -19.31 9.86 -13.46
CA ALA A 343 -19.93 8.66 -14.01
C ALA A 343 -21.41 8.96 -14.27
N ARG A 344 -21.88 8.67 -15.48
CA ARG A 344 -23.30 8.84 -15.86
C ARG A 344 -23.83 7.58 -16.48
N MET A 345 -24.99 7.14 -15.99
CA MET A 345 -25.74 6.06 -16.60
C MET A 345 -26.20 6.47 -18.02
N LEU A 346 -25.97 5.61 -18.99
CA LEU A 346 -26.46 5.80 -20.36
C LEU A 346 -27.87 5.19 -20.50
N CYS A 347 -28.88 6.06 -20.57
CA CYS A 347 -30.28 5.63 -20.73
C CYS A 347 -30.46 4.72 -21.95
N GLY A 348 -31.13 3.56 -21.76
CA GLY A 348 -31.41 2.60 -22.81
C GLY A 348 -30.30 1.61 -23.15
N ARG A 349 -29.17 1.64 -22.42
CA ARG A 349 -28.06 0.67 -22.49
C ARG A 349 -27.66 0.27 -21.09
N ASN A 350 -27.30 -1.02 -20.90
CA ASN A 350 -26.70 -1.48 -19.65
C ASN A 350 -25.26 -0.99 -19.58
N ALA A 351 -25.04 0.33 -19.47
CA ALA A 351 -23.76 0.94 -19.65
C ALA A 351 -23.61 2.22 -18.83
N VAL A 352 -22.41 2.46 -18.36
CA VAL A 352 -22.01 3.67 -17.64
C VAL A 352 -20.94 4.38 -18.46
N GLN A 353 -21.12 5.67 -18.70
CA GLN A 353 -20.06 6.55 -19.21
C GLN A 353 -19.28 7.12 -18.04
N ILE A 354 -17.97 6.96 -18.09
CA ILE A 354 -17.01 7.50 -17.14
C ILE A 354 -16.22 8.59 -17.84
N ARG A 355 -16.07 9.72 -17.16
CA ARG A 355 -15.15 10.78 -17.56
C ARG A 355 -14.20 10.98 -16.39
N PRO A 356 -12.89 10.65 -16.52
CA PRO A 356 -11.91 10.93 -15.49
C PRO A 356 -11.83 12.43 -15.20
N GLY A 357 -11.52 12.80 -13.96
CA GLY A 357 -11.55 14.19 -13.49
C GLY A 357 -10.55 15.11 -14.20
N ARG A 358 -9.36 14.60 -14.51
CA ARG A 358 -8.32 15.33 -15.28
C ARG A 358 -7.52 14.38 -16.16
N THR A 359 -7.44 14.71 -17.42
CA THR A 359 -6.42 14.21 -18.34
C THR A 359 -5.75 15.44 -18.92
N SER A 360 -4.50 15.70 -18.60
CA SER A 360 -3.70 16.81 -19.14
C SER A 360 -3.33 16.61 -20.61
N GLY A 361 -3.76 15.52 -21.24
CA GLY A 361 -3.64 15.17 -22.63
C GLY A 361 -4.63 14.06 -22.97
N GLY A 362 -4.94 13.84 -24.25
CA GLY A 362 -5.75 12.71 -24.69
C GLY A 362 -5.07 11.37 -24.38
N PHE A 363 -5.83 10.28 -24.36
CA PHE A 363 -5.31 8.93 -24.20
C PHE A 363 -4.51 8.49 -25.43
N ASP A 364 -3.34 7.90 -25.22
CA ASP A 364 -2.61 7.18 -26.27
C ASP A 364 -3.33 5.84 -26.55
N LEU A 365 -4.18 5.84 -27.55
CA LEU A 365 -5.01 4.68 -27.87
C LEU A 365 -4.18 3.44 -28.27
N ASP A 366 -2.94 3.59 -28.77
CA ASP A 366 -2.06 2.46 -29.06
C ASP A 366 -1.51 1.81 -27.80
N LYS A 367 -1.27 2.60 -26.75
CA LYS A 367 -0.89 2.07 -25.44
C LYS A 367 -2.09 1.41 -24.76
N ILE A 368 -3.26 2.04 -24.80
CA ILE A 368 -4.51 1.49 -24.24
C ILE A 368 -4.85 0.14 -24.90
N GLU A 369 -4.82 0.04 -26.23
CA GLU A 369 -5.08 -1.21 -26.93
C GLU A 369 -4.12 -2.32 -26.47
N ARG A 370 -2.83 -2.04 -26.42
CA ARG A 370 -1.83 -3.02 -25.97
C ARG A 370 -2.02 -3.45 -24.52
N SER A 371 -2.39 -2.53 -23.63
CA SER A 371 -2.68 -2.84 -22.23
C SER A 371 -3.91 -3.71 -22.10
N LEU A 372 -5.00 -3.37 -22.80
CA LEU A 372 -6.26 -4.10 -22.73
C LEU A 372 -6.23 -5.44 -23.48
N ALA A 373 -5.39 -5.61 -24.49
CA ALA A 373 -5.24 -6.85 -25.25
C ALA A 373 -4.80 -8.06 -24.40
N ILE A 374 -4.17 -7.81 -23.25
CA ILE A 374 -3.79 -8.84 -22.27
C ILE A 374 -5.02 -9.39 -21.56
N HIS A 375 -6.06 -8.57 -21.40
CA HIS A 375 -7.24 -8.85 -20.60
C HIS A 375 -8.47 -9.23 -21.43
N GLY A 376 -8.39 -9.12 -22.77
CA GLY A 376 -9.54 -9.41 -23.62
C GLY A 376 -9.30 -9.19 -25.10
N GLU A 377 -10.38 -9.27 -25.86
CA GLU A 377 -10.35 -8.99 -27.30
C GLU A 377 -10.65 -7.51 -27.56
N PHE A 378 -9.61 -6.71 -27.73
CA PHE A 378 -9.73 -5.28 -27.99
C PHE A 378 -9.23 -4.92 -29.40
N LYS A 379 -9.92 -3.97 -30.02
CA LYS A 379 -9.59 -3.46 -31.36
C LYS A 379 -9.60 -1.95 -31.37
N ARG A 380 -8.58 -1.37 -31.95
CA ARG A 380 -8.49 0.07 -32.17
C ARG A 380 -9.36 0.50 -33.35
N GLY A 381 -10.16 1.55 -33.13
CA GLY A 381 -10.84 2.35 -34.16
C GLY A 381 -10.10 3.66 -34.40
N ALA A 382 -10.71 4.58 -35.17
CA ALA A 382 -10.11 5.86 -35.51
C ALA A 382 -9.89 6.78 -34.29
N ALA A 383 -10.84 6.81 -33.34
CA ALA A 383 -10.83 7.67 -32.16
C ALA A 383 -11.15 6.93 -30.86
N SER A 384 -11.06 5.60 -30.85
CA SER A 384 -11.40 4.79 -29.69
C SER A 384 -10.79 3.39 -29.77
N VAL A 385 -10.71 2.71 -28.61
CA VAL A 385 -10.42 1.28 -28.47
C VAL A 385 -11.66 0.61 -27.90
N ARG A 386 -12.14 -0.47 -28.52
CA ARG A 386 -13.31 -1.22 -28.09
C ARG A 386 -13.01 -2.70 -27.97
N GLY A 387 -13.55 -3.34 -26.91
CA GLY A 387 -13.43 -4.78 -26.76
C GLY A 387 -14.22 -5.33 -25.59
N VAL A 388 -14.04 -6.64 -25.37
CA VAL A 388 -14.68 -7.42 -24.31
C VAL A 388 -13.59 -7.97 -23.38
N LEU A 389 -13.80 -7.82 -22.07
CA LEU A 389 -12.92 -8.36 -21.03
C LEU A 389 -13.19 -9.86 -20.84
N ASN A 390 -12.12 -10.66 -20.93
CA ASN A 390 -12.20 -12.11 -20.78
C ASN A 390 -12.41 -12.50 -19.32
N GLY A 391 -13.46 -13.30 -19.05
CA GLY A 391 -13.73 -13.80 -17.69
C GLY A 391 -14.39 -12.80 -16.74
N GLU A 392 -14.47 -11.53 -17.12
CA GLU A 392 -15.16 -10.52 -16.32
C GLU A 392 -16.68 -10.60 -16.50
N ARG A 393 -17.38 -10.47 -15.38
CA ARG A 393 -18.84 -10.44 -15.32
C ARG A 393 -19.30 -9.27 -14.48
N SER A 394 -20.36 -8.60 -14.92
CA SER A 394 -21.02 -7.58 -14.12
C SER A 394 -21.78 -8.19 -12.93
N PRO A 395 -22.19 -7.38 -11.93
CA PRO A 395 -23.06 -7.83 -10.84
C PRO A 395 -24.35 -8.52 -11.32
N SER A 396 -24.87 -8.09 -12.47
CA SER A 396 -26.04 -8.72 -13.13
C SER A 396 -25.69 -9.95 -13.98
N GLY A 397 -24.41 -10.39 -14.00
CA GLY A 397 -23.95 -11.61 -14.70
C GLY A 397 -23.68 -11.44 -16.20
N HIS A 398 -23.79 -10.24 -16.76
CA HIS A 398 -23.48 -9.96 -18.15
C HIS A 398 -21.97 -9.90 -18.45
N PRO A 399 -21.51 -10.23 -19.66
CA PRO A 399 -20.16 -9.95 -20.11
C PRO A 399 -19.85 -8.45 -20.02
N VAL A 400 -18.62 -8.12 -19.66
CA VAL A 400 -18.17 -6.73 -19.55
C VAL A 400 -17.47 -6.32 -20.83
N SER A 401 -17.93 -5.25 -21.47
CA SER A 401 -17.22 -4.62 -22.57
C SER A 401 -16.86 -3.17 -22.27
N MET A 402 -15.80 -2.70 -22.90
CA MET A 402 -15.31 -1.33 -22.73
C MET A 402 -15.12 -0.66 -24.08
N LEU A 403 -15.43 0.64 -24.12
CA LEU A 403 -15.13 1.54 -25.22
C LEU A 403 -14.42 2.76 -24.65
N VAL A 404 -13.14 2.91 -24.95
CA VAL A 404 -12.28 3.98 -24.46
C VAL A 404 -11.99 4.95 -25.57
N PHE A 405 -12.18 6.24 -25.33
CA PHE A 405 -12.01 7.31 -26.32
C PHE A 405 -10.69 8.06 -26.12
N GLU A 406 -10.19 8.68 -27.19
CA GLU A 406 -8.99 9.49 -27.18
C GLU A 406 -9.08 10.69 -26.19
N ASP A 407 -10.28 11.24 -25.96
CA ASP A 407 -10.53 12.34 -25.02
C ASP A 407 -10.60 11.89 -23.54
N GLY A 408 -10.24 10.65 -23.23
CA GLY A 408 -10.21 10.10 -21.90
C GLY A 408 -11.54 9.51 -21.41
N ARG A 409 -12.64 9.73 -22.11
CA ARG A 409 -13.93 9.11 -21.76
C ARG A 409 -13.88 7.60 -21.99
N ALA A 410 -14.56 6.86 -21.13
CA ALA A 410 -14.82 5.44 -21.34
C ALA A 410 -16.30 5.12 -21.15
N ILE A 411 -16.77 4.08 -21.85
CA ILE A 411 -18.07 3.47 -21.61
C ILE A 411 -17.82 2.04 -21.18
N VAL A 412 -18.31 1.69 -19.99
CA VAL A 412 -18.31 0.33 -19.46
C VAL A 412 -19.71 -0.23 -19.63
N GLU A 413 -19.83 -1.31 -20.38
CA GLU A 413 -21.10 -1.99 -20.68
C GLU A 413 -21.18 -3.29 -19.86
N GLY A 414 -22.35 -3.64 -19.37
CA GLY A 414 -22.62 -4.86 -18.59
C GLY A 414 -23.51 -4.62 -17.38
N ASP A 415 -23.48 -3.40 -16.81
CA ASP A 415 -24.34 -2.98 -15.71
C ASP A 415 -24.56 -1.47 -15.72
N THR A 416 -25.49 -0.98 -14.88
CA THR A 416 -25.77 0.45 -14.67
C THR A 416 -25.28 0.96 -13.33
N ASP A 417 -24.64 0.12 -12.54
CA ASP A 417 -24.03 0.50 -11.26
C ASP A 417 -22.80 1.38 -11.53
N LEU A 418 -22.84 2.60 -11.00
CA LEU A 418 -21.81 3.63 -11.24
C LEU A 418 -20.50 3.28 -10.55
N ASP A 419 -20.56 2.74 -9.33
CA ASP A 419 -19.38 2.42 -8.53
C ASP A 419 -18.68 1.18 -9.10
N TRP A 420 -19.43 0.17 -9.51
CA TRP A 420 -18.90 -0.99 -10.21
C TRP A 420 -18.19 -0.60 -11.52
N ALA A 421 -18.86 0.20 -12.36
CA ALA A 421 -18.30 0.61 -13.64
C ALA A 421 -17.01 1.42 -13.49
N ARG A 422 -16.95 2.26 -12.46
CA ARG A 422 -15.74 3.02 -12.08
C ARG A 422 -14.63 2.07 -11.62
N GLY A 423 -14.94 1.05 -10.80
CA GLY A 423 -14.00 0.02 -10.40
C GLY A 423 -13.42 -0.74 -11.60
N VAL A 424 -14.24 -1.06 -12.60
CA VAL A 424 -13.77 -1.67 -13.85
C VAL A 424 -12.85 -0.73 -14.61
N PHE A 425 -13.22 0.54 -14.75
CA PHE A 425 -12.37 1.53 -15.43
C PHE A 425 -11.01 1.68 -14.75
N ASP A 426 -10.98 1.90 -13.45
CA ASP A 426 -9.74 2.10 -12.69
C ASP A 426 -8.83 0.86 -12.73
N ARG A 427 -9.41 -0.34 -12.71
CA ARG A 427 -8.69 -1.62 -12.75
C ARG A 427 -7.96 -1.85 -14.07
N PHE A 428 -8.57 -1.52 -15.19
CA PHE A 428 -8.05 -1.87 -16.53
C PHE A 428 -7.42 -0.71 -17.28
N ILE A 429 -7.84 0.52 -17.00
CA ILE A 429 -7.30 1.72 -17.62
C ILE A 429 -6.34 2.42 -16.66
N GLY A 430 -6.71 2.48 -15.39
CA GLY A 430 -6.00 3.24 -14.37
C GLY A 430 -6.14 4.75 -14.57
N SER A 431 -6.22 5.48 -13.49
CA SER A 431 -6.16 6.95 -13.48
C SER A 431 -5.08 7.42 -12.54
#